data_199c5f1de3a26cbd512feefee368f49d
#
_entry.id   199c5f1de3a26cbd512feefee368f49d
#
_cell.length_a   1.000
_cell.length_b   1.000
_cell.length_c   1.000
_cell.angle_alpha   90.00
_cell.angle_beta   90.00
_cell.angle_gamma   90.00
#
_symmetry.space_group_name_H-M   'P 1'
#
loop_
_entity.id
_entity.type
_entity.pdbx_description
1 polymer ?
#
loop_
_entity_poly.entity_id
_entity_poly.type
_entity_poly.pdbx_seq_one_letter_code
_entity_poly.pdbx_strand_id
1 'polypeptide(L)'
;MRYLQPCEVAQAVQLLQDGSSVRLVARRFGVSPSVISRAWRRFQETGQYSRRAGQGRRRATTQQQDRFLRLSAMRSRRCTARSLQGDFQRDTGVRISDQTVRNSLHQGGMRARRPLVGPVLTAQHRAARLAFARNHQNWQLRHWRPVLFTDESRFTLTACDRREWVLRRHGEQYAACNIV
;
A
#
# COMPACT_ATOMS: atom_id res chain seq x y z
N MET A 1 -18.63 9.80 20.61
CA MET A 1 -18.68 11.25 20.32
C MET A 1 -18.86 11.45 18.81
N ARG A 2 -19.93 12.13 18.39
CA ARG A 2 -20.16 12.47 16.99
C ARG A 2 -19.21 13.62 16.59
N TYR A 3 -18.55 13.48 15.45
CA TYR A 3 -17.71 14.53 14.86
C TYR A 3 -18.46 15.19 13.71
N LEU A 4 -18.40 16.52 13.64
CA LEU A 4 -18.95 17.27 12.51
C LEU A 4 -18.04 17.12 11.30
N GLN A 5 -18.65 16.86 10.15
CA GLN A 5 -17.97 16.88 8.84
C GLN A 5 -17.69 18.33 8.42
N PRO A 6 -16.73 18.58 7.52
CA PRO A 6 -16.42 19.95 7.08
C PRO A 6 -17.61 20.73 6.53
N CYS A 7 -18.55 20.07 5.85
CA CYS A 7 -19.80 20.69 5.37
C CYS A 7 -20.72 21.08 6.53
N GLU A 8 -20.85 20.26 7.57
CA GLU A 8 -21.64 20.59 8.77
C GLU A 8 -20.99 21.73 9.56
N VAL A 9 -19.65 21.78 9.58
CA VAL A 9 -18.91 22.90 10.20
C VAL A 9 -19.15 24.19 9.45
N ALA A 10 -19.16 24.17 8.11
CA ALA A 10 -19.47 25.36 7.30
C ALA A 10 -20.88 25.90 7.58
N GLN A 11 -21.88 25.02 7.64
CA GLN A 11 -23.24 25.39 7.99
C GLN A 11 -23.35 25.95 9.42
N ALA A 12 -22.66 25.33 10.38
CA ALA A 12 -22.65 25.82 11.75
C ALA A 12 -21.99 27.20 11.88
N VAL A 13 -20.91 27.44 11.13
CA VAL A 13 -20.24 28.74 11.07
C VAL A 13 -21.15 29.80 10.49
N GLN A 14 -21.85 29.50 9.39
CA GLN A 14 -22.81 30.44 8.78
C GLN A 14 -23.90 30.83 9.76
N LEU A 15 -24.53 29.88 10.45
CA LEU A 15 -25.56 30.16 11.44
C LEU A 15 -25.06 31.03 12.60
N LEU A 16 -23.78 30.86 13.00
CA LEU A 16 -23.18 31.70 14.03
C LEU A 16 -22.89 33.11 13.51
N GLN A 17 -22.51 33.26 12.24
CA GLN A 17 -22.35 34.58 11.57
C GLN A 17 -23.69 35.31 11.47
N ASP A 18 -24.78 34.56 11.24
CA ASP A 18 -26.15 35.08 11.17
C ASP A 18 -26.73 35.44 12.57
N GLY A 19 -25.91 35.35 13.65
CA GLY A 19 -26.29 35.74 14.99
C GLY A 19 -26.93 34.63 15.84
N SER A 20 -27.01 33.40 15.36
CA SER A 20 -27.55 32.28 16.16
C SER A 20 -26.65 31.94 17.36
N SER A 21 -27.28 31.60 18.51
CA SER A 21 -26.51 31.23 19.68
C SER A 21 -25.85 29.88 19.52
N VAL A 22 -24.64 29.70 20.13
CA VAL A 22 -23.88 28.45 20.13
C VAL A 22 -24.70 27.26 20.63
N ARG A 23 -25.57 27.48 21.64
CA ARG A 23 -26.46 26.45 22.20
C ARG A 23 -27.51 26.00 21.20
N LEU A 24 -28.12 26.93 20.46
CA LEU A 24 -29.12 26.63 19.44
C LEU A 24 -28.51 25.84 18.29
N VAL A 25 -27.33 26.27 17.78
CA VAL A 25 -26.60 25.58 16.73
C VAL A 25 -26.21 24.17 17.21
N ALA A 26 -25.71 24.02 18.43
CA ALA A 26 -25.33 22.71 18.99
C ALA A 26 -26.53 21.75 19.05
N ARG A 27 -27.70 22.24 19.46
CA ARG A 27 -28.95 21.46 19.49
C ARG A 27 -29.37 21.02 18.08
N ARG A 28 -29.27 21.89 17.09
CA ARG A 28 -29.60 21.58 15.68
C ARG A 28 -28.74 20.46 15.10
N PHE A 29 -27.43 20.43 15.41
CA PHE A 29 -26.53 19.40 14.91
C PHE A 29 -26.39 18.18 15.85
N GLY A 30 -27.09 18.16 16.98
CA GLY A 30 -27.03 17.06 17.96
C GLY A 30 -25.66 16.86 18.58
N VAL A 31 -24.92 17.95 18.83
CA VAL A 31 -23.57 17.93 19.42
C VAL A 31 -23.51 18.83 20.66
N SER A 32 -22.47 18.68 21.46
CA SER A 32 -22.27 19.56 22.62
C SER A 32 -21.87 20.97 22.19
N PRO A 33 -22.28 22.03 22.94
CA PRO A 33 -21.90 23.42 22.65
C PRO A 33 -20.39 23.62 22.53
N SER A 34 -19.61 22.86 23.29
CA SER A 34 -18.12 22.91 23.24
C SER A 34 -17.55 22.47 21.87
N VAL A 35 -18.24 21.59 21.14
CA VAL A 35 -17.84 21.19 19.78
C VAL A 35 -18.00 22.35 18.82
N ILE A 36 -19.12 23.04 18.88
CA ILE A 36 -19.41 24.21 18.06
C ILE A 36 -18.45 25.37 18.39
N SER A 37 -18.25 25.70 19.67
CA SER A 37 -17.31 26.76 20.07
C SER A 37 -15.88 26.49 19.60
N ARG A 38 -15.41 25.23 19.68
CA ARG A 38 -14.07 24.84 19.17
C ARG A 38 -14.01 24.94 17.64
N ALA A 39 -15.06 24.56 16.93
CA ALA A 39 -15.13 24.68 15.48
C ALA A 39 -15.11 26.16 15.05
N TRP A 40 -15.89 27.02 15.72
CA TRP A 40 -15.94 28.47 15.50
C TRP A 40 -14.60 29.13 15.74
N ARG A 41 -13.97 28.92 16.90
CA ARG A 41 -12.63 29.47 17.21
C ARG A 41 -11.60 29.07 16.15
N ARG A 42 -11.58 27.80 15.76
CA ARG A 42 -10.68 27.31 14.73
C ARG A 42 -10.92 28.00 13.37
N PHE A 43 -12.18 28.21 12.98
CA PHE A 43 -12.50 28.92 11.76
C PHE A 43 -12.01 30.38 11.83
N GLN A 44 -12.21 31.07 12.96
CA GLN A 44 -11.71 32.43 13.15
C GLN A 44 -10.18 32.53 13.04
N GLU A 45 -9.45 31.49 13.53
CA GLU A 45 -7.99 31.46 13.50
C GLU A 45 -7.40 31.02 12.14
N THR A 46 -8.07 30.16 11.40
CA THR A 46 -7.50 29.50 10.20
C THR A 46 -8.24 29.80 8.90
N GLY A 47 -9.46 30.34 8.95
CA GLY A 47 -10.34 30.47 7.80
C GLY A 47 -10.83 29.14 7.20
N GLN A 48 -10.51 28.00 7.84
CA GLN A 48 -10.82 26.67 7.28
C GLN A 48 -11.86 25.93 8.12
N TYR A 49 -12.76 25.21 7.43
CA TYR A 49 -13.77 24.36 8.06
C TYR A 49 -13.22 22.97 8.47
N SER A 50 -12.07 22.59 7.96
CA SER A 50 -11.42 21.31 8.26
C SER A 50 -10.64 21.36 9.59
N ARG A 51 -10.34 20.19 10.14
CA ARG A 51 -9.44 20.11 11.30
C ARG A 51 -8.01 20.45 10.92
N ARG A 52 -7.27 21.02 11.86
CA ARG A 52 -5.82 21.24 11.67
C ARG A 52 -5.13 19.90 11.42
N ALA A 53 -4.25 19.88 10.42
CA ALA A 53 -3.37 18.74 10.19
C ALA A 53 -2.48 18.48 11.42
N GLY A 54 -2.13 17.22 11.65
CA GLY A 54 -1.19 16.85 12.73
C GLY A 54 -1.80 16.66 14.12
N GLN A 55 -3.11 16.81 14.31
CA GLN A 55 -3.77 16.57 15.61
C GLN A 55 -4.03 15.07 15.92
N GLY A 56 -3.62 14.16 15.02
CA GLY A 56 -3.72 12.73 15.23
C GLY A 56 -2.62 12.18 16.16
N ARG A 57 -2.69 10.88 16.45
CA ARG A 57 -1.62 10.17 17.15
C ARG A 57 -0.30 10.33 16.37
N ARG A 58 0.76 10.69 17.06
CA ARG A 58 2.11 10.78 16.47
C ARG A 58 2.51 9.43 15.87
N ARG A 59 3.26 9.48 14.77
CA ARG A 59 3.79 8.25 14.14
C ARG A 59 4.74 7.55 15.12
N ALA A 60 4.67 6.22 15.13
CA ALA A 60 5.56 5.39 15.95
C ALA A 60 6.98 5.30 15.35
N THR A 61 7.13 5.66 14.08
CA THR A 61 8.41 5.57 13.33
C THR A 61 8.76 6.92 12.73
N THR A 62 10.06 7.21 12.63
CA THR A 62 10.61 8.36 11.90
C THR A 62 10.74 8.03 10.39
N GLN A 63 10.97 9.04 9.55
CA GLN A 63 11.21 8.83 8.12
C GLN A 63 12.46 7.98 7.85
N GLN A 64 13.52 8.13 8.66
CA GLN A 64 14.73 7.33 8.56
C GLN A 64 14.45 5.86 8.89
N GLN A 65 13.66 5.60 9.94
CA GLN A 65 13.23 4.26 10.33
C GLN A 65 12.33 3.61 9.28
N ASP A 66 11.42 4.37 8.67
CA ASP A 66 10.61 3.88 7.55
C ASP A 66 11.46 3.54 6.31
N ARG A 67 12.52 4.32 6.06
CA ARG A 67 13.49 4.03 5.00
C ARG A 67 14.27 2.75 5.30
N PHE A 68 14.70 2.56 6.54
CA PHE A 68 15.38 1.34 6.98
C PHE A 68 14.51 0.11 6.74
N LEU A 69 13.25 0.11 7.19
CA LEU A 69 12.30 -0.99 6.96
C LEU A 69 12.14 -1.33 5.48
N ARG A 70 12.04 -0.31 4.62
CA ARG A 70 11.93 -0.51 3.16
C ARG A 70 13.19 -1.13 2.56
N LEU A 71 14.37 -0.66 2.96
CA LEU A 71 15.64 -1.19 2.47
C LEU A 71 15.85 -2.64 2.92
N SER A 72 15.56 -2.96 4.17
CA SER A 72 15.62 -4.34 4.71
C SER A 72 14.66 -5.27 3.96
N ALA A 73 13.42 -4.82 3.70
CA ALA A 73 12.45 -5.57 2.90
C ALA A 73 12.90 -5.77 1.43
N MET A 74 13.62 -4.82 0.84
CA MET A 74 14.15 -4.97 -0.53
C MET A 74 15.33 -5.94 -0.58
N ARG A 75 16.14 -6.01 0.47
CA ARG A 75 17.27 -6.95 0.57
C ARG A 75 16.78 -8.39 0.79
N SER A 76 15.74 -8.55 1.61
CA SER A 76 15.13 -9.85 1.92
C SER A 76 13.64 -9.84 1.55
N ARG A 77 13.33 -10.02 0.27
CA ARG A 77 11.95 -9.85 -0.25
C ARG A 77 10.96 -10.93 0.21
N ARG A 78 11.44 -12.03 0.77
CA ARG A 78 10.64 -13.15 1.31
C ARG A 78 10.42 -13.07 2.82
N CYS A 79 10.89 -12.00 3.47
CA CYS A 79 10.70 -11.82 4.91
C CYS A 79 9.25 -11.48 5.26
N THR A 80 8.85 -11.89 6.45
CA THR A 80 7.54 -11.53 7.01
C THR A 80 7.59 -10.17 7.72
N ALA A 81 6.44 -9.52 7.90
CA ALA A 81 6.37 -8.29 8.69
C ALA A 81 6.84 -8.49 10.14
N ARG A 82 6.61 -9.68 10.69
CA ARG A 82 7.06 -10.04 12.05
C ARG A 82 8.58 -10.20 12.12
N SER A 83 9.20 -10.81 11.11
CA SER A 83 10.67 -10.90 11.04
C SER A 83 11.29 -9.51 10.96
N LEU A 84 10.79 -8.65 10.04
CA LEU A 84 11.24 -7.26 9.91
C LEU A 84 11.04 -6.45 11.20
N GLN A 85 9.96 -6.70 11.93
CA GLN A 85 9.71 -6.08 13.23
C GLN A 85 10.77 -6.48 14.26
N GLY A 86 11.13 -7.78 14.30
CA GLY A 86 12.18 -8.28 15.18
C GLY A 86 13.56 -7.69 14.85
N ASP A 87 13.92 -7.64 13.57
CA ASP A 87 15.16 -7.03 13.10
C ASP A 87 15.19 -5.52 13.45
N PHE A 88 14.10 -4.81 13.16
CA PHE A 88 13.98 -3.40 13.50
C PHE A 88 14.13 -3.12 14.99
N GLN A 89 13.53 -3.94 15.85
CA GLN A 89 13.63 -3.78 17.31
C GLN A 89 15.07 -4.03 17.79
N ARG A 90 15.79 -5.00 17.21
CA ARG A 90 17.21 -5.25 17.52
C ARG A 90 18.12 -4.08 17.17
N ASP A 91 17.89 -3.49 15.97
CA ASP A 91 18.78 -2.45 15.44
C ASP A 91 18.49 -1.07 16.00
N THR A 92 17.21 -0.76 16.29
CA THR A 92 16.78 0.58 16.73
C THR A 92 16.37 0.68 18.20
N GLY A 93 16.18 -0.46 18.88
CA GLY A 93 15.61 -0.51 20.22
C GLY A 93 14.12 -0.14 20.31
N VAL A 94 13.50 0.26 19.21
CA VAL A 94 12.11 0.74 19.17
C VAL A 94 11.15 -0.41 18.88
N ARG A 95 10.18 -0.62 19.78
CA ARG A 95 9.14 -1.63 19.57
C ARG A 95 7.97 -1.06 18.78
N ILE A 96 7.68 -1.66 17.65
CA ILE A 96 6.54 -1.34 16.78
C ILE A 96 5.69 -2.60 16.54
N SER A 97 4.45 -2.44 16.09
CA SER A 97 3.59 -3.58 15.73
C SER A 97 3.86 -4.02 14.28
N ASP A 98 3.56 -5.29 13.98
CA ASP A 98 3.60 -5.84 12.61
C ASP A 98 2.75 -5.00 11.65
N GLN A 99 1.62 -4.46 12.14
CA GLN A 99 0.76 -3.60 11.32
C GLN A 99 1.43 -2.27 10.99
N THR A 100 2.23 -1.71 11.91
CA THR A 100 3.03 -0.50 11.65
C THR A 100 4.06 -0.77 10.54
N VAL A 101 4.73 -1.95 10.57
CA VAL A 101 5.65 -2.37 9.50
C VAL A 101 4.92 -2.44 8.16
N ARG A 102 3.77 -3.13 8.10
CA ARG A 102 2.96 -3.22 6.87
C ARG A 102 2.56 -1.84 6.34
N ASN A 103 2.11 -0.95 7.22
CA ASN A 103 1.73 0.41 6.85
C ASN A 103 2.90 1.20 6.27
N SER A 104 4.10 1.10 6.89
CA SER A 104 5.32 1.74 6.39
C SER A 104 5.73 1.19 5.01
N LEU A 105 5.67 -0.13 4.81
CA LEU A 105 5.94 -0.77 3.53
C LEU A 105 4.94 -0.34 2.45
N HIS A 106 3.64 -0.31 2.79
CA HIS A 106 2.58 0.14 1.86
C HIS A 106 2.75 1.61 1.44
N GLN A 107 3.10 2.49 2.37
CA GLN A 107 3.44 3.89 2.06
C GLN A 107 4.65 3.99 1.12
N GLY A 108 5.60 3.05 1.23
CA GLY A 108 6.72 2.91 0.31
C GLY A 108 6.38 2.21 -1.02
N GLY A 109 5.11 1.92 -1.29
CA GLY A 109 4.64 1.26 -2.51
C GLY A 109 4.92 -0.24 -2.55
N MET A 110 5.40 -0.84 -1.46
CA MET A 110 5.69 -2.28 -1.38
C MET A 110 4.48 -3.04 -0.86
N ARG A 111 4.14 -4.14 -1.52
CA ARG A 111 3.06 -5.05 -1.12
C ARG A 111 3.51 -6.50 -1.21
N ALA A 112 2.99 -7.33 -0.31
CA ALA A 112 3.16 -8.78 -0.42
C ALA A 112 2.35 -9.29 -1.63
N ARG A 113 3.01 -9.99 -2.54
CA ARG A 113 2.43 -10.56 -3.74
C ARG A 113 2.94 -11.99 -3.90
N ARG A 114 2.20 -12.82 -4.62
CA ARG A 114 2.72 -14.14 -5.03
C ARG A 114 3.88 -13.94 -6.00
N PRO A 115 4.98 -14.70 -5.88
CA PRO A 115 6.05 -14.68 -6.86
C PRO A 115 5.53 -15.16 -8.22
N LEU A 116 6.24 -14.79 -9.26
CA LEU A 116 6.02 -15.38 -10.57
C LEU A 116 6.71 -16.75 -10.58
N VAL A 117 5.97 -17.81 -10.89
CA VAL A 117 6.54 -19.15 -11.09
C VAL A 117 6.99 -19.26 -12.55
N GLY A 118 8.26 -19.52 -12.77
CA GLY A 118 8.79 -19.69 -14.11
C GLY A 118 10.30 -19.45 -14.21
N PRO A 119 10.89 -19.75 -15.36
CA PRO A 119 12.33 -19.57 -15.57
C PRO A 119 12.71 -18.09 -15.61
N VAL A 120 13.84 -17.77 -15.02
CA VAL A 120 14.46 -16.44 -15.18
C VAL A 120 15.00 -16.31 -16.59
N LEU A 121 14.37 -15.48 -17.40
CA LEU A 121 14.74 -15.28 -18.79
C LEU A 121 15.94 -14.32 -18.90
N THR A 122 17.00 -14.78 -19.57
CA THR A 122 18.11 -13.92 -20.00
C THR A 122 17.67 -12.95 -21.12
N ALA A 123 18.51 -11.96 -21.42
CA ALA A 123 18.24 -11.07 -22.54
C ALA A 123 18.14 -11.83 -23.88
N GLN A 124 19.00 -12.84 -24.08
CA GLN A 124 18.99 -13.71 -25.27
C GLN A 124 17.69 -14.51 -25.35
N HIS A 125 17.22 -15.11 -24.25
CA HIS A 125 15.95 -15.85 -24.23
C HIS A 125 14.77 -14.95 -24.58
N ARG A 126 14.75 -13.73 -24.06
CA ARG A 126 13.69 -12.74 -24.40
C ARG A 126 13.72 -12.35 -25.87
N ALA A 127 14.91 -12.10 -26.43
CA ALA A 127 15.08 -11.78 -27.86
C ALA A 127 14.62 -12.94 -28.75
N ALA A 128 15.05 -14.17 -28.45
CA ALA A 128 14.64 -15.36 -29.18
C ALA A 128 13.12 -15.59 -29.16
N ARG A 129 12.48 -15.45 -27.99
CA ARG A 129 11.01 -15.57 -27.85
C ARG A 129 10.28 -14.49 -28.65
N LEU A 130 10.79 -13.26 -28.65
CA LEU A 130 10.20 -12.18 -29.43
C LEU A 130 10.36 -12.41 -30.93
N ALA A 131 11.54 -12.85 -31.36
CA ALA A 131 11.80 -13.23 -32.77
C ALA A 131 10.86 -14.36 -33.22
N PHE A 132 10.71 -15.41 -32.39
CA PHE A 132 9.78 -16.50 -32.66
C PHE A 132 8.35 -15.98 -32.85
N ALA A 133 7.88 -15.14 -31.93
CA ALA A 133 6.51 -14.59 -32.01
C ALA A 133 6.32 -13.74 -33.29
N ARG A 134 7.30 -12.94 -33.65
CA ARG A 134 7.26 -12.09 -34.85
C ARG A 134 7.26 -12.93 -36.15
N ASN A 135 8.09 -13.96 -36.21
CA ASN A 135 8.18 -14.85 -37.36
C ASN A 135 6.89 -15.67 -37.59
N HIS A 136 6.14 -15.93 -36.51
CA HIS A 136 4.95 -16.76 -36.60
C HIS A 136 3.63 -15.97 -36.46
N GLN A 137 3.69 -14.62 -36.36
CA GLN A 137 2.48 -13.81 -36.16
C GLN A 137 1.45 -13.94 -37.28
N ASN A 138 1.91 -14.22 -38.52
CA ASN A 138 1.07 -14.38 -39.72
C ASN A 138 0.75 -15.84 -40.05
N TRP A 139 1.15 -16.77 -39.16
CA TRP A 139 0.83 -18.18 -39.34
C TRP A 139 -0.65 -18.42 -39.15
N GLN A 140 -1.24 -19.09 -40.17
CA GLN A 140 -2.63 -19.57 -40.13
C GLN A 140 -2.67 -21.00 -39.55
N LEU A 141 -3.85 -21.49 -39.23
CA LEU A 141 -4.05 -22.83 -38.67
C LEU A 141 -3.43 -23.94 -39.55
N ARG A 142 -3.43 -23.78 -40.87
CA ARG A 142 -2.79 -24.73 -41.83
C ARG A 142 -1.28 -24.89 -41.61
N HIS A 143 -0.60 -23.84 -41.09
CA HIS A 143 0.84 -23.87 -40.83
C HIS A 143 1.13 -24.55 -39.48
N TRP A 144 0.21 -24.45 -38.53
CA TRP A 144 0.36 -25.07 -37.22
C TRP A 144 -0.05 -26.56 -37.18
N ARG A 145 -0.92 -27.03 -38.11
CA ARG A 145 -1.38 -28.42 -38.16
C ARG A 145 -0.26 -29.48 -38.23
N PRO A 146 0.83 -29.30 -39.01
CA PRO A 146 1.90 -30.28 -39.06
C PRO A 146 2.91 -30.14 -37.90
N VAL A 147 2.76 -29.16 -36.99
CA VAL A 147 3.68 -28.93 -35.86
C VAL A 147 3.27 -29.82 -34.69
N LEU A 148 4.14 -30.71 -34.29
CA LEU A 148 4.00 -31.48 -33.07
C LEU A 148 4.58 -30.71 -31.89
N PHE A 149 3.73 -30.35 -30.92
CA PHE A 149 4.15 -29.72 -29.68
C PHE A 149 4.47 -30.83 -28.66
N THR A 150 5.72 -30.83 -28.15
CA THR A 150 6.16 -31.71 -27.09
C THR A 150 6.57 -30.88 -25.88
N ASP A 151 6.31 -31.34 -24.67
CA ASP A 151 6.71 -30.71 -23.43
C ASP A 151 7.19 -31.74 -22.40
N GLU A 152 8.13 -31.37 -21.54
CA GLU A 152 8.61 -32.21 -20.45
C GLU A 152 7.84 -31.89 -19.18
N SER A 153 7.11 -32.86 -18.66
CA SER A 153 6.43 -32.74 -17.37
C SER A 153 7.41 -32.91 -16.22
N ARG A 154 7.51 -31.89 -15.35
CA ARG A 154 8.30 -31.96 -14.12
C ARG A 154 7.43 -32.40 -12.96
N PHE A 155 7.76 -33.55 -12.36
CA PHE A 155 7.16 -34.02 -11.12
C PHE A 155 8.11 -33.69 -9.98
N THR A 156 7.67 -32.90 -9.01
CA THR A 156 8.44 -32.59 -7.80
C THR A 156 7.94 -33.43 -6.63
N LEU A 157 8.83 -34.11 -5.93
CA LEU A 157 8.52 -34.89 -4.73
C LEU A 157 8.24 -33.99 -3.51
N THR A 158 8.72 -32.77 -3.53
CA THR A 158 8.46 -31.77 -2.49
C THR A 158 7.35 -30.84 -2.96
N ALA A 159 6.27 -30.79 -2.20
CA ALA A 159 5.14 -29.88 -2.49
C ALA A 159 5.62 -28.42 -2.46
N CYS A 160 5.67 -27.79 -3.61
CA CYS A 160 5.67 -26.32 -3.69
C CYS A 160 4.26 -25.85 -3.27
N ASP A 161 4.07 -25.58 -1.98
CA ASP A 161 2.76 -25.25 -1.41
C ASP A 161 2.23 -23.88 -1.87
N ARG A 162 2.91 -23.21 -2.79
CA ARG A 162 2.57 -21.89 -3.37
C ARG A 162 2.20 -20.82 -2.34
N ARG A 163 2.58 -21.01 -1.07
CA ARG A 163 2.28 -20.07 0.02
C ARG A 163 3.33 -18.97 0.15
N GLU A 164 4.43 -19.05 -0.58
CA GLU A 164 5.45 -18.00 -0.59
C GLU A 164 4.88 -16.66 -1.05
N TRP A 165 5.30 -15.61 -0.37
CA TRP A 165 4.98 -14.23 -0.68
C TRP A 165 6.27 -13.45 -0.84
N VAL A 166 6.31 -12.55 -1.81
CA VAL A 166 7.42 -11.63 -2.01
C VAL A 166 6.94 -10.18 -1.84
N LEU A 167 7.74 -9.40 -1.14
CA LEU A 167 7.53 -7.96 -1.02
C LEU A 167 8.06 -7.28 -2.28
N ARG A 168 7.16 -6.73 -3.11
CA ARG A 168 7.54 -6.05 -4.35
C ARG A 168 6.69 -4.81 -4.61
N ARG A 169 7.23 -3.91 -5.41
CA ARG A 169 6.50 -2.74 -5.93
C ARG A 169 5.64 -3.15 -7.13
N HIS A 170 4.75 -2.25 -7.50
CA HIS A 170 4.01 -2.39 -8.76
C HIS A 170 5.01 -2.37 -9.94
N GLY A 171 4.78 -3.22 -10.94
CA GLY A 171 5.65 -3.33 -12.12
C GLY A 171 6.88 -4.23 -11.96
N GLU A 172 7.30 -4.63 -10.74
CA GLU A 172 8.48 -5.48 -10.52
C GLU A 172 8.22 -6.99 -10.65
N GLN A 173 7.11 -7.40 -11.27
CA GLN A 173 6.72 -8.82 -11.33
C GLN A 173 7.77 -9.71 -12.00
N TYR A 174 8.40 -9.21 -13.05
CA TYR A 174 9.36 -9.95 -13.87
C TYR A 174 10.82 -9.74 -13.44
N ALA A 175 11.06 -9.04 -12.34
CA ALA A 175 12.42 -8.93 -11.82
C ALA A 175 12.90 -10.30 -11.29
N ALA A 176 14.14 -10.67 -11.56
CA ALA A 176 14.71 -11.99 -11.22
C ALA A 176 14.53 -12.34 -9.73
N CYS A 177 14.63 -11.35 -8.84
CA CYS A 177 14.43 -11.54 -7.39
C CYS A 177 12.98 -11.87 -6.97
N ASN A 178 12.01 -11.75 -7.87
CA ASN A 178 10.58 -11.98 -7.64
C ASN A 178 10.06 -13.24 -8.36
N ILE A 179 10.95 -14.01 -8.99
CA ILE A 179 10.65 -15.23 -9.72
C ILE A 179 11.08 -16.44 -8.87
N VAL A 180 10.29 -17.51 -8.89
CA VAL A 180 10.55 -18.79 -8.20
C VAL A 180 10.45 -19.94 -9.19
#